data_d8623d06445bb6be6390568398bd0419
#
_entry.id   d8623d06445bb6be6390568398bd0419
#
_cell.length_a   1.000
_cell.length_b   1.000
_cell.length_c   1.000
_cell.angle_alpha   90.00
_cell.angle_beta   90.00
_cell.angle_gamma   90.00
#
_symmetry.space_group_name_H-M   'P 1'
#
loop_
_entity.id
_entity.type
_entity.pdbx_description
1 polymer ?
#
loop_
_entity_poly.entity_id
_entity_poly.type
_entity_poly.pdbx_seq_one_letter_code
_entity_poly.pdbx_strand_id
1 'polypeptide(L)'
;SALVALCGFTASYAQQASFLSNNHCLYRISQESQNQKCLLLPVQENAEMANIKVIADNKQVKAFNVKLAKDHVDYYVPLYMNEFAGLKGLALDIHVNGDYSKEGLNALTCWENMKFSDTFDMKNREQYRPDFHHTPVYGWMNDPNGMFYKDGVWNLYFQYNPYGSQWENMTWGHS
;
A
#
# COMPACT_ATOMS: atom_id res chain seq x y z
N SER A 1 -3.56 -44.96 -4.83
CA SER A 1 -2.76 -43.73 -5.06
C SER A 1 -3.59 -42.72 -5.83
N ALA A 2 -4.24 -41.80 -5.10
CA ALA A 2 -4.96 -40.68 -5.69
C ALA A 2 -4.07 -39.46 -5.59
N LEU A 3 -3.60 -38.98 -6.72
CA LEU A 3 -2.86 -37.74 -6.86
C LEU A 3 -3.88 -36.56 -6.80
N VAL A 4 -3.99 -35.89 -5.67
CA VAL A 4 -4.75 -34.66 -5.56
C VAL A 4 -3.87 -33.54 -6.15
N ALA A 5 -4.16 -33.14 -7.38
CA ALA A 5 -3.57 -31.96 -7.97
C ALA A 5 -4.16 -30.72 -7.26
N LEU A 6 -3.39 -30.09 -6.38
CA LEU A 6 -3.67 -28.74 -5.91
C LEU A 6 -3.46 -27.80 -7.12
N CYS A 7 -4.56 -27.47 -7.81
CA CYS A 7 -4.60 -26.33 -8.71
C CYS A 7 -4.64 -25.07 -7.83
N GLY A 8 -3.47 -24.55 -7.47
CA GLY A 8 -3.34 -23.20 -6.94
C GLY A 8 -3.68 -22.21 -8.05
N PHE A 9 -4.84 -21.56 -7.97
CA PHE A 9 -5.15 -20.38 -8.78
C PHE A 9 -4.28 -19.23 -8.31
N THR A 10 -3.06 -19.13 -8.82
CA THR A 10 -2.38 -17.84 -8.88
C THR A 10 -3.07 -17.06 -9.98
N ALA A 11 -4.03 -16.20 -9.64
CA ALA A 11 -4.49 -15.19 -10.58
C ALA A 11 -3.25 -14.40 -10.98
N SER A 12 -2.82 -14.55 -12.22
CA SER A 12 -1.63 -13.89 -12.73
C SER A 12 -1.85 -12.38 -12.63
N TYR A 13 -0.89 -11.63 -12.10
CA TYR A 13 -0.92 -10.16 -12.05
C TYR A 13 -1.26 -9.56 -13.43
N ALA A 14 -0.91 -10.24 -14.51
CA ALA A 14 -1.25 -9.88 -15.89
C ALA A 14 -2.77 -9.75 -16.15
N GLN A 15 -3.63 -10.36 -15.34
CA GLN A 15 -5.08 -10.20 -15.43
C GLN A 15 -5.58 -8.95 -14.68
N GLN A 16 -4.79 -8.42 -13.76
CA GLN A 16 -5.14 -7.28 -12.91
C GLN A 16 -4.56 -5.96 -13.45
N ALA A 17 -3.35 -5.97 -13.98
CA ALA A 17 -2.64 -4.80 -14.48
C ALA A 17 -2.88 -4.56 -15.98
N SER A 18 -3.20 -3.31 -16.35
CA SER A 18 -3.32 -2.84 -17.74
C SER A 18 -2.41 -1.63 -17.92
N PHE A 19 -1.33 -1.79 -18.70
CA PHE A 19 -0.36 -0.72 -18.97
C PHE A 19 -0.86 0.18 -20.11
N LEU A 20 -1.26 1.39 -19.76
CA LEU A 20 -1.91 2.34 -20.66
C LEU A 20 -0.90 3.21 -21.42
N SER A 21 0.21 3.56 -20.78
CA SER A 21 1.33 4.29 -21.36
C SER A 21 2.65 3.92 -20.71
N ASN A 22 3.72 4.64 -21.01
CA ASN A 22 5.07 4.41 -20.50
C ASN A 22 5.20 4.56 -18.96
N ASN A 23 4.27 5.29 -18.34
CA ASN A 23 4.30 5.55 -16.90
C ASN A 23 2.93 5.37 -16.23
N HIS A 24 1.95 4.80 -16.93
CA HIS A 24 0.57 4.71 -16.45
C HIS A 24 0.05 3.27 -16.52
N CYS A 25 -0.37 2.76 -15.36
CA CYS A 25 -0.97 1.45 -15.20
C CYS A 25 -2.32 1.57 -14.47
N LEU A 26 -3.31 0.85 -14.97
CA LEU A 26 -4.57 0.62 -14.26
C LEU A 26 -4.57 -0.79 -13.68
N TYR A 27 -4.55 -0.89 -12.34
CA TYR A 27 -4.59 -2.16 -11.61
C TYR A 27 -6.00 -2.39 -11.04
N ARG A 28 -6.71 -3.39 -11.56
CA ARG A 28 -8.09 -3.70 -11.15
C ARG A 28 -8.11 -4.65 -9.97
N ILE A 29 -8.97 -4.37 -9.01
CA ILE A 29 -9.15 -5.18 -7.80
C ILE A 29 -10.46 -5.95 -7.93
N SER A 30 -10.37 -7.28 -7.92
CA SER A 30 -11.56 -8.13 -7.99
C SER A 30 -12.42 -8.02 -6.72
N GLN A 31 -13.70 -8.34 -6.84
CA GLN A 31 -14.60 -8.36 -5.68
C GLN A 31 -14.15 -9.37 -4.62
N GLU A 32 -13.59 -10.49 -5.02
CA GLU A 32 -13.02 -11.50 -4.12
C GLU A 32 -11.82 -10.94 -3.34
N SER A 33 -10.92 -10.22 -4.02
CA SER A 33 -9.75 -9.60 -3.41
C SER A 33 -10.12 -8.49 -2.42
N GLN A 34 -11.25 -7.81 -2.61
CA GLN A 34 -11.77 -6.80 -1.66
C GLN A 34 -12.18 -7.39 -0.30
N ASN A 35 -12.41 -8.70 -0.22
CA ASN A 35 -12.74 -9.38 1.04
C ASN A 35 -11.50 -9.61 1.92
N GLN A 36 -10.30 -9.47 1.37
CA GLN A 36 -9.06 -9.52 2.14
C GLN A 36 -8.89 -8.25 2.99
N LYS A 37 -8.11 -8.32 4.04
CA LYS A 37 -7.91 -7.18 4.95
C LYS A 37 -7.20 -6.00 4.28
N CYS A 38 -6.16 -6.29 3.49
CA CYS A 38 -5.36 -5.27 2.83
C CYS A 38 -4.72 -5.76 1.54
N LEU A 39 -4.42 -4.82 0.65
CA LEU A 39 -3.45 -4.96 -0.42
C LEU A 39 -2.09 -4.49 0.11
N LEU A 40 -1.10 -5.36 0.10
CA LEU A 40 0.28 -5.05 0.45
C LEU A 40 0.98 -4.47 -0.78
N LEU A 41 1.39 -3.21 -0.68
CA LEU A 41 2.14 -2.49 -1.71
C LEU A 41 3.64 -2.64 -1.41
N PRO A 42 4.43 -3.21 -2.34
CA PRO A 42 5.86 -3.37 -2.19
C PRO A 42 6.56 -2.04 -2.40
N VAL A 43 7.41 -1.64 -1.46
CA VAL A 43 8.14 -0.37 -1.47
C VAL A 43 9.64 -0.62 -1.66
N GLN A 44 10.28 0.26 -2.44
CA GLN A 44 11.72 0.38 -2.57
C GLN A 44 12.12 1.83 -2.32
N GLU A 45 12.95 2.08 -1.31
CA GLU A 45 13.25 3.44 -0.81
C GLU A 45 13.89 4.38 -1.83
N ASN A 46 14.68 3.84 -2.73
CA ASN A 46 15.35 4.60 -3.80
C ASN A 46 14.64 4.54 -5.16
N ALA A 47 13.43 3.97 -5.22
CA ALA A 47 12.60 4.02 -6.42
C ALA A 47 11.97 5.41 -6.62
N GLU A 48 11.52 5.66 -7.85
CA GLU A 48 10.75 6.84 -8.18
C GLU A 48 9.36 6.81 -7.52
N MET A 49 8.83 7.98 -7.22
CA MET A 49 7.51 8.12 -6.63
C MET A 49 6.43 7.70 -7.63
N ALA A 50 5.46 6.93 -7.19
CA ALA A 50 4.22 6.67 -7.89
C ALA A 50 3.08 7.43 -7.21
N ASN A 51 2.26 8.12 -8.00
CA ASN A 51 0.98 8.67 -7.56
C ASN A 51 -0.10 7.62 -7.82
N ILE A 52 -0.82 7.22 -6.79
CA ILE A 52 -1.91 6.25 -6.87
C ILE A 52 -3.22 6.95 -6.55
N LYS A 53 -4.18 6.85 -7.46
CA LYS A 53 -5.58 7.22 -7.24
C LYS A 53 -6.41 5.95 -7.11
N VAL A 54 -7.12 5.82 -6.03
CA VAL A 54 -8.10 4.75 -5.84
C VAL A 54 -9.41 5.19 -6.47
N ILE A 55 -9.86 4.43 -7.45
CA ILE A 55 -11.11 4.66 -8.18
C ILE A 55 -12.13 3.61 -7.73
N ALA A 56 -13.32 4.04 -7.37
CA ALA A 56 -14.47 3.19 -7.08
C ALA A 56 -15.75 3.87 -7.56
N ASP A 57 -16.72 3.13 -8.06
CA ASP A 57 -17.97 3.65 -8.62
C ASP A 57 -17.72 4.80 -9.65
N ASN A 58 -16.65 4.66 -10.46
CA ASN A 58 -16.18 5.65 -11.45
C ASN A 58 -15.77 7.01 -10.84
N LYS A 59 -15.42 7.07 -9.55
CA LYS A 59 -14.95 8.28 -8.87
C LYS A 59 -13.65 8.02 -8.14
N GLN A 60 -12.80 9.03 -8.06
CA GLN A 60 -11.64 9.00 -7.18
C GLN A 60 -12.13 9.11 -5.72
N VAL A 61 -11.80 8.10 -4.92
CA VAL A 61 -12.17 8.03 -3.49
C VAL A 61 -11.00 8.27 -2.56
N LYS A 62 -9.76 8.04 -3.05
CA LYS A 62 -8.52 8.29 -2.31
C LYS A 62 -7.39 8.61 -3.28
N ALA A 63 -6.37 9.32 -2.82
CA ALA A 63 -5.09 9.45 -3.53
C ALA A 63 -3.95 9.48 -2.53
N PHE A 64 -2.82 8.91 -2.93
CA PHE A 64 -1.59 8.92 -2.14
C PHE A 64 -0.37 8.64 -3.02
N ASN A 65 0.81 8.92 -2.49
CA ASN A 65 2.08 8.66 -3.14
C ASN A 65 2.80 7.50 -2.44
N VAL A 66 3.49 6.67 -3.22
CA VAL A 66 4.30 5.56 -2.71
C VAL A 66 5.44 5.26 -3.67
N LYS A 67 6.60 4.87 -3.15
CA LYS A 67 7.74 4.43 -3.97
C LYS A 67 7.58 2.94 -4.28
N LEU A 68 6.87 2.61 -5.35
CA LEU A 68 6.66 1.22 -5.75
C LEU A 68 7.97 0.56 -6.16
N ALA A 69 8.16 -0.68 -5.72
CA ALA A 69 9.37 -1.44 -5.94
C ALA A 69 9.68 -1.63 -7.42
N LYS A 70 10.90 -1.26 -7.82
CA LYS A 70 11.44 -1.33 -9.18
C LYS A 70 12.20 -2.63 -9.41
N ASP A 71 13.20 -2.88 -8.59
CA ASP A 71 14.16 -3.99 -8.75
C ASP A 71 14.08 -5.00 -7.59
N HIS A 72 13.76 -4.54 -6.38
CA HIS A 72 13.65 -5.34 -5.16
C HIS A 72 12.64 -4.71 -4.19
N VAL A 73 12.26 -5.43 -3.18
CA VAL A 73 11.32 -4.96 -2.15
C VAL A 73 12.08 -4.76 -0.84
N ASP A 74 12.09 -3.51 -0.35
CA ASP A 74 12.65 -3.20 0.97
C ASP A 74 11.66 -3.55 2.08
N TYR A 75 10.38 -3.17 1.90
CA TYR A 75 9.29 -3.47 2.84
C TYR A 75 7.93 -3.35 2.15
N TYR A 76 6.88 -3.66 2.89
CA TYR A 76 5.49 -3.50 2.45
C TYR A 76 4.75 -2.46 3.27
N VAL A 77 3.81 -1.76 2.62
CA VAL A 77 2.83 -0.90 3.28
C VAL A 77 1.41 -1.37 2.94
N PRO A 78 0.46 -1.35 3.90
CA PRO A 78 -0.89 -1.84 3.67
C PRO A 78 -1.79 -0.75 3.12
N LEU A 79 -2.53 -1.05 2.06
CA LEU A 79 -3.75 -0.34 1.68
C LEU A 79 -4.94 -1.15 2.22
N TYR A 80 -5.62 -0.65 3.23
CA TYR A 80 -6.69 -1.39 3.90
C TYR A 80 -7.98 -1.40 3.08
N MET A 81 -8.51 -2.58 2.81
CA MET A 81 -9.71 -2.77 1.97
C MET A 81 -11.01 -2.35 2.67
N ASN A 82 -11.04 -2.35 4.01
CA ASN A 82 -12.21 -1.89 4.76
C ASN A 82 -12.53 -0.41 4.53
N GLU A 83 -11.56 0.41 4.11
CA GLU A 83 -11.79 1.81 3.70
C GLU A 83 -12.73 1.93 2.49
N PHE A 84 -12.82 0.87 1.69
CA PHE A 84 -13.59 0.81 0.44
C PHE A 84 -14.77 -0.16 0.52
N ALA A 85 -15.17 -0.54 1.74
CA ALA A 85 -16.26 -1.50 1.95
C ALA A 85 -17.57 -1.00 1.30
N GLY A 86 -18.20 -1.89 0.53
CA GLY A 86 -19.45 -1.59 -0.17
C GLY A 86 -19.31 -0.85 -1.50
N LEU A 87 -18.12 -0.32 -1.83
CA LEU A 87 -17.84 0.30 -3.13
C LEU A 87 -17.58 -0.77 -4.21
N LYS A 88 -17.87 -0.43 -5.48
CA LYS A 88 -17.75 -1.34 -6.61
C LYS A 88 -16.75 -0.82 -7.64
N GLY A 89 -16.25 -1.75 -8.48
CA GLY A 89 -15.34 -1.39 -9.56
C GLY A 89 -14.02 -0.81 -9.07
N LEU A 90 -13.49 -1.33 -7.96
CA LEU A 90 -12.29 -0.82 -7.33
C LEU A 90 -11.07 -1.04 -8.24
N ALA A 91 -10.31 0.01 -8.46
CA ALA A 91 -9.09 0.01 -9.23
C ALA A 91 -8.09 1.03 -8.68
N LEU A 92 -6.81 0.76 -8.90
CA LEU A 92 -5.73 1.71 -8.67
C LEU A 92 -5.31 2.30 -10.02
N ASP A 93 -5.44 3.60 -10.16
CA ASP A 93 -4.93 4.37 -11.28
C ASP A 93 -3.54 4.88 -10.88
N ILE A 94 -2.50 4.27 -11.43
CA ILE A 94 -1.11 4.37 -10.97
C ILE A 94 -0.27 5.10 -12.01
N HIS A 95 0.28 6.25 -11.63
CA HIS A 95 1.26 7.00 -12.41
C HIS A 95 2.62 6.96 -11.72
N VAL A 96 3.59 6.30 -12.33
CA VAL A 96 4.97 6.23 -11.82
C VAL A 96 5.77 7.40 -12.40
N ASN A 97 6.41 8.18 -11.54
CA ASN A 97 7.31 9.24 -11.98
C ASN A 97 8.58 8.59 -12.56
N GLY A 98 8.92 8.93 -13.81
CA GLY A 98 10.08 8.36 -14.48
C GLY A 98 9.85 8.28 -15.99
N ASP A 99 10.93 8.07 -16.72
CA ASP A 99 10.91 7.88 -18.17
C ASP A 99 11.07 6.38 -18.47
N TYR A 100 9.96 5.66 -18.47
CA TYR A 100 9.90 4.25 -18.78
C TYR A 100 9.47 4.03 -20.24
N SER A 101 9.93 2.94 -20.86
CA SER A 101 9.16 2.34 -21.95
C SER A 101 7.97 1.58 -21.37
N LYS A 102 6.99 1.23 -22.22
CA LYS A 102 5.84 0.42 -21.78
C LYS A 102 6.30 -0.95 -21.26
N GLU A 103 7.29 -1.54 -21.89
CA GLU A 103 7.95 -2.77 -21.47
C GLU A 103 8.72 -2.59 -20.15
N GLY A 104 9.42 -1.45 -20.00
CA GLY A 104 10.12 -1.09 -18.79
C GLY A 104 9.18 -0.92 -17.60
N LEU A 105 8.04 -0.26 -17.79
CA LEU A 105 7.00 -0.16 -16.74
C LEU A 105 6.46 -1.55 -16.36
N ASN A 106 6.18 -2.40 -17.34
CA ASN A 106 5.70 -3.76 -17.10
C ASN A 106 6.73 -4.64 -16.37
N ALA A 107 8.01 -4.33 -16.51
CA ALA A 107 9.11 -5.09 -15.90
C ALA A 107 9.37 -4.72 -14.43
N LEU A 108 8.68 -3.72 -13.85
CA LEU A 108 8.88 -3.37 -12.45
C LEU A 108 8.48 -4.52 -11.53
N THR A 109 9.31 -4.79 -10.54
CA THR A 109 9.12 -5.89 -9.59
C THR A 109 7.84 -5.75 -8.74
N CYS A 110 7.31 -4.53 -8.61
CA CYS A 110 6.11 -4.28 -7.82
C CYS A 110 4.89 -5.08 -8.30
N TRP A 111 4.72 -5.30 -9.61
CA TRP A 111 3.53 -5.97 -10.15
C TRP A 111 3.42 -7.42 -9.70
N GLU A 112 4.55 -8.12 -9.57
CA GLU A 112 4.59 -9.51 -9.12
C GLU A 112 4.53 -9.62 -7.58
N ASN A 113 4.85 -8.54 -6.88
CA ASN A 113 4.94 -8.50 -5.43
C ASN A 113 3.75 -7.83 -4.74
N MET A 114 2.86 -7.16 -5.47
CA MET A 114 1.55 -6.75 -4.93
C MET A 114 0.75 -8.00 -4.54
N LYS A 115 0.29 -8.05 -3.31
CA LYS A 115 -0.47 -9.21 -2.82
C LYS A 115 -1.54 -8.82 -1.82
N PHE A 116 -2.69 -9.46 -1.92
CA PHE A 116 -3.74 -9.36 -0.92
C PHE A 116 -3.42 -10.23 0.29
N SER A 117 -3.78 -9.76 1.48
CA SER A 117 -3.48 -10.46 2.73
C SER A 117 -4.51 -10.12 3.81
N ASP A 118 -4.83 -11.10 4.64
CA ASP A 118 -5.63 -10.90 5.86
C ASP A 118 -4.78 -10.46 7.05
N THR A 119 -3.46 -10.38 6.88
CA THR A 119 -2.53 -9.95 7.92
C THR A 119 -1.51 -8.98 7.34
N PHE A 120 -1.08 -8.05 8.19
CA PHE A 120 0.10 -7.22 7.93
C PHE A 120 1.10 -7.47 9.06
N ASP A 121 2.21 -8.13 8.72
CA ASP A 121 3.23 -8.46 9.70
C ASP A 121 4.12 -7.26 9.99
N MET A 122 4.17 -6.86 11.25
CA MET A 122 4.96 -5.74 11.76
C MET A 122 6.15 -6.17 12.61
N LYS A 123 6.44 -7.45 12.72
CA LYS A 123 7.47 -8.00 13.62
C LYS A 123 8.89 -7.55 13.31
N ASN A 124 9.21 -7.30 12.04
CA ASN A 124 10.57 -6.89 11.61
C ASN A 124 10.96 -5.46 12.03
N ARG A 125 10.12 -4.77 12.81
CA ARG A 125 10.34 -3.37 13.23
C ARG A 125 10.87 -3.22 14.64
N GLU A 126 10.86 -4.28 15.42
CA GLU A 126 11.25 -4.23 16.83
C GLU A 126 12.73 -3.92 17.02
N GLN A 127 13.60 -4.30 16.09
CA GLN A 127 15.04 -4.06 16.16
C GLN A 127 15.42 -2.57 16.33
N TYR A 128 14.65 -1.65 15.76
CA TYR A 128 14.92 -0.21 15.79
C TYR A 128 13.90 0.58 16.63
N ARG A 129 12.98 -0.12 17.29
CA ARG A 129 11.96 0.52 18.11
C ARG A 129 12.58 1.03 19.42
N PRO A 130 12.48 2.33 19.74
CA PRO A 130 12.98 2.85 20.99
C PRO A 130 12.16 2.33 22.18
N ASP A 131 12.81 2.12 23.33
CA ASP A 131 12.20 1.54 24.51
C ASP A 131 11.16 2.46 25.17
N PHE A 132 11.30 3.78 25.01
CA PHE A 132 10.47 4.77 25.71
C PHE A 132 10.07 6.01 24.89
N HIS A 133 10.41 6.06 23.62
CA HIS A 133 9.89 7.10 22.74
C HIS A 133 8.68 6.60 21.97
N HIS A 134 7.66 7.46 21.81
CA HIS A 134 6.51 7.14 20.99
C HIS A 134 6.91 6.97 19.53
N THR A 135 6.46 5.87 18.91
CA THR A 135 6.59 5.62 17.48
C THR A 135 5.29 5.03 16.95
N PRO A 136 4.90 5.34 15.71
CA PRO A 136 3.79 4.64 15.07
C PRO A 136 4.14 3.17 14.87
N VAL A 137 3.13 2.34 14.70
CA VAL A 137 3.30 0.91 14.45
C VAL A 137 4.01 0.64 13.13
N TYR A 138 3.78 1.48 12.12
CA TYR A 138 4.47 1.52 10.83
C TYR A 138 4.36 2.92 10.21
N GLY A 139 5.09 3.17 9.11
CA GLY A 139 5.07 4.45 8.43
C GLY A 139 5.96 5.50 9.10
N TRP A 140 5.86 6.72 8.63
CA TRP A 140 6.67 7.84 9.10
C TRP A 140 5.83 8.83 9.92
N MET A 141 6.40 9.30 11.00
CA MET A 141 5.78 10.22 11.93
C MET A 141 6.55 11.53 11.96
N ASN A 142 5.81 12.66 12.01
CA ASN A 142 6.34 14.00 12.20
C ASN A 142 5.74 14.65 13.45
N ASP A 143 5.47 15.95 13.40
CA ASP A 143 5.10 16.78 14.52
C ASP A 143 3.90 16.25 15.32
N PRO A 144 3.98 16.25 16.66
CA PRO A 144 2.81 16.07 17.49
C PRO A 144 1.88 17.29 17.33
N ASN A 145 0.62 17.04 16.99
CA ASN A 145 -0.34 18.11 16.67
C ASN A 145 -1.42 18.31 17.74
N GLY A 146 -1.45 17.47 18.72
CA GLY A 146 -2.39 17.62 19.84
C GLY A 146 -2.32 16.46 20.82
N MET A 147 -2.38 16.79 22.08
CA MET A 147 -2.44 15.82 23.16
C MET A 147 -3.51 16.25 24.16
N PHE A 148 -4.39 15.32 24.54
CA PHE A 148 -5.38 15.58 25.58
C PHE A 148 -5.67 14.32 26.38
N TYR A 149 -6.16 14.53 27.60
CA TYR A 149 -6.56 13.48 28.50
C TYR A 149 -8.09 13.35 28.51
N LYS A 150 -8.59 12.14 28.28
CA LYS A 150 -10.02 11.83 28.31
C LYS A 150 -10.25 10.43 28.84
N ASP A 151 -11.19 10.25 29.76
CA ASP A 151 -11.63 8.96 30.29
C ASP A 151 -10.51 8.04 30.79
N GLY A 152 -9.48 8.63 31.43
CA GLY A 152 -8.35 7.88 31.97
C GLY A 152 -7.23 7.61 30.96
N VAL A 153 -7.34 8.08 29.71
CA VAL A 153 -6.39 7.82 28.62
C VAL A 153 -5.83 9.13 28.07
N TRP A 154 -4.51 9.16 27.86
CA TRP A 154 -3.85 10.18 27.07
C TRP A 154 -4.00 9.88 25.59
N ASN A 155 -4.44 10.84 24.82
CA ASN A 155 -4.61 10.75 23.37
C ASN A 155 -3.59 11.66 22.70
N LEU A 156 -2.76 11.13 21.82
CA LEU A 156 -1.78 11.86 21.04
C LEU A 156 -2.14 11.80 19.57
N TYR A 157 -2.25 12.99 18.94
CA TYR A 157 -2.37 13.12 17.49
C TYR A 157 -1.06 13.64 16.91
N PHE A 158 -0.69 13.12 15.74
CA PHE A 158 0.56 13.47 15.06
C PHE A 158 0.42 13.43 13.54
N GLN A 159 1.29 14.14 12.83
CA GLN A 159 1.40 14.03 11.39
C GLN A 159 1.95 12.65 11.03
N TYR A 160 1.35 12.03 10.00
CA TYR A 160 1.62 10.63 9.69
C TYR A 160 1.62 10.35 8.19
N ASN A 161 2.63 9.62 7.72
CA ASN A 161 2.65 9.03 6.39
C ASN A 161 2.60 7.50 6.49
N PRO A 162 1.47 6.86 6.16
CA PRO A 162 1.33 5.40 6.21
C PRO A 162 1.97 4.65 5.03
N TYR A 163 2.42 5.36 3.98
CA TYR A 163 2.85 4.75 2.72
C TYR A 163 4.35 4.86 2.45
N GLY A 164 5.15 5.28 3.40
CA GLY A 164 6.59 5.42 3.25
C GLY A 164 7.31 5.75 4.54
N SER A 165 8.63 5.94 4.44
CA SER A 165 9.54 6.24 5.53
C SER A 165 9.99 7.71 5.57
N GLN A 166 9.36 8.59 4.77
CA GLN A 166 9.72 9.99 4.60
C GLN A 166 8.49 10.87 4.69
N TRP A 167 8.72 12.19 4.82
CA TRP A 167 7.67 13.20 4.75
C TRP A 167 6.92 13.13 3.41
N GLU A 168 5.67 12.77 3.43
CA GLU A 168 4.76 12.66 2.29
C GLU A 168 3.34 12.35 2.82
N ASN A 169 2.31 12.40 1.98
CA ASN A 169 0.94 11.92 2.26
C ASN A 169 0.38 12.35 3.63
N MET A 170 0.56 13.61 4.02
CA MET A 170 0.22 14.04 5.36
C MET A 170 -1.21 13.68 5.76
N THR A 171 -1.31 12.77 6.72
CA THR A 171 -2.54 12.36 7.39
C THR A 171 -2.40 12.52 8.90
N TRP A 172 -3.40 12.09 9.65
CA TRP A 172 -3.36 12.07 11.10
C TRP A 172 -3.11 10.64 11.62
N GLY A 173 -2.08 10.50 12.45
CA GLY A 173 -1.93 9.36 13.34
C GLY A 173 -2.57 9.65 14.70
N HIS A 174 -3.01 8.61 15.40
CA HIS A 174 -3.57 8.68 16.74
C HIS A 174 -3.10 7.51 17.59
N SER A 175 -2.71 7.78 18.83
CA SER A 175 -2.32 6.80 19.85
C SER A 175 -2.89 7.17 21.19
#